data_742b1083d36ca451af24bb25f120bd21
#
_entry.id   742b1083d36ca451af24bb25f120bd21
#
_cell.length_a   1.000
_cell.length_b   1.000
_cell.length_c   1.000
_cell.angle_alpha   90.00
_cell.angle_beta   90.00
_cell.angle_gamma   90.00
#
_symmetry.space_group_name_H-M   'P 1'
#
loop_
_entity.id
_entity.type
_entity.pdbx_description
1 polymer ?
#
loop_
_entity_poly.entity_id
_entity_poly.type
_entity_poly.pdbx_seq_one_letter_code
_entity_poly.pdbx_strand_id
1 'polypeptide(L)'
;EPFLFSAAYWVLFFGILILFAMVYVALRRQIRESQNVALLRGKRANKVAVQRFRAAKRYMEEQNRHAFYEEMLRALWGYMSDKFNIPVANLTKENVREELHKRGVSSEESQRFTAIITKCDEAQYSPAASARMTEVYGEGVDIISRIEAMIKR
;
A
#
# COMPACT_ATOMS: atom_id res chain seq x y z
N GLU A 1 35.85 -40.95 -37.32
CA GLU A 1 34.85 -40.80 -38.38
C GLU A 1 34.03 -39.52 -38.21
N PRO A 2 33.98 -38.68 -39.24
CA PRO A 2 33.29 -37.37 -39.11
C PRO A 2 31.78 -37.48 -38.90
N PHE A 3 31.17 -38.58 -39.30
CA PHE A 3 29.73 -38.77 -39.18
C PHE A 3 29.31 -38.97 -37.71
N LEU A 4 29.99 -39.81 -36.94
CA LEU A 4 29.72 -40.02 -35.52
C LEU A 4 30.04 -38.79 -34.68
N PHE A 5 31.08 -38.07 -35.02
CA PHE A 5 31.47 -36.84 -34.39
C PHE A 5 30.41 -35.75 -34.59
N SER A 6 29.86 -35.67 -35.81
CA SER A 6 28.80 -34.71 -36.18
C SER A 6 27.50 -34.97 -35.40
N ALA A 7 27.10 -36.24 -35.24
CA ALA A 7 25.90 -36.60 -34.48
C ALA A 7 26.05 -36.29 -32.96
N ALA A 8 27.21 -36.60 -32.39
CA ALA A 8 27.51 -36.26 -31.01
C ALA A 8 27.52 -34.75 -30.76
N TYR A 9 28.05 -33.97 -31.71
CA TYR A 9 28.08 -32.53 -31.65
C TYR A 9 26.66 -31.94 -31.68
N TRP A 10 25.79 -32.43 -32.55
CA TRP A 10 24.41 -32.01 -32.63
C TRP A 10 23.60 -32.30 -31.37
N VAL A 11 23.80 -33.47 -30.76
CA VAL A 11 23.14 -33.85 -29.50
C VAL A 11 23.56 -32.92 -28.38
N LEU A 12 24.86 -32.62 -28.26
CA LEU A 12 25.35 -31.65 -27.28
C LEU A 12 24.78 -30.23 -27.51
N PHE A 13 24.72 -29.80 -28.77
CA PHE A 13 24.20 -28.49 -29.14
C PHE A 13 22.73 -28.36 -28.75
N PHE A 14 21.89 -29.34 -29.08
CA PHE A 14 20.47 -29.34 -28.69
C PHE A 14 20.29 -29.43 -27.18
N GLY A 15 21.11 -30.21 -26.50
CA GLY A 15 21.10 -30.31 -25.05
C GLY A 15 21.34 -28.96 -24.37
N ILE A 16 22.35 -28.21 -24.85
CA ILE A 16 22.66 -26.88 -24.34
C ILE A 16 21.52 -25.91 -24.62
N LEU A 17 20.91 -25.95 -25.82
CA LEU A 17 19.77 -25.11 -26.17
C LEU A 17 18.56 -25.35 -25.27
N ILE A 18 18.24 -26.63 -25.01
CA ILE A 18 17.13 -27.00 -24.13
C ILE A 18 17.39 -26.52 -22.71
N LEU A 19 18.60 -26.69 -22.21
CA LEU A 19 18.99 -26.24 -20.88
C LEU A 19 18.88 -24.72 -20.75
N PHE A 20 19.34 -24.00 -21.76
CA PHE A 20 19.25 -22.54 -21.82
C PHE A 20 17.79 -22.08 -21.85
N ALA A 21 16.93 -22.74 -22.63
CA ALA A 21 15.50 -22.45 -22.70
C ALA A 21 14.81 -22.70 -21.35
N MET A 22 15.17 -23.77 -20.66
CA MET A 22 14.63 -24.08 -19.33
C MET A 22 14.98 -23.00 -18.31
N VAL A 23 16.25 -22.57 -18.28
CA VAL A 23 16.72 -21.50 -17.39
C VAL A 23 15.98 -20.20 -17.70
N TYR A 24 15.83 -19.86 -18.98
CA TYR A 24 15.14 -18.66 -19.43
C TYR A 24 13.68 -18.63 -18.99
N VAL A 25 12.96 -19.74 -19.18
CA VAL A 25 11.56 -19.89 -18.78
C VAL A 25 11.42 -19.79 -17.25
N ALA A 26 12.33 -20.44 -16.50
CA ALA A 26 12.32 -20.38 -15.05
C ALA A 26 12.52 -18.95 -14.53
N LEU A 27 13.46 -18.20 -15.12
CA LEU A 27 13.71 -16.80 -14.77
C LEU A 27 12.49 -15.91 -15.08
N ARG A 28 11.88 -16.11 -16.24
CA ARG A 28 10.67 -15.37 -16.62
C ARG A 28 9.51 -15.61 -15.69
N ARG A 29 9.30 -16.87 -15.30
CA ARG A 29 8.24 -17.22 -14.33
C ARG A 29 8.47 -16.54 -12.98
N GLN A 30 9.71 -16.54 -12.51
CA GLN A 30 10.08 -15.91 -11.25
C GLN A 30 9.81 -14.40 -11.29
N ILE A 31 10.15 -13.74 -12.38
CA ILE A 31 9.88 -12.31 -12.56
C ILE A 31 8.38 -12.02 -12.60
N ARG A 32 7.60 -12.84 -13.32
CA ARG A 32 6.14 -12.69 -13.38
C ARG A 32 5.47 -12.85 -12.02
N GLU A 33 5.87 -13.85 -11.26
CA GLU A 33 5.33 -14.08 -9.90
C GLU A 33 5.64 -12.89 -8.98
N SER A 34 6.85 -12.35 -9.04
CA SER A 34 7.23 -11.15 -8.32
C SER A 34 6.36 -9.96 -8.66
N GLN A 35 6.11 -9.71 -9.94
CA GLN A 35 5.26 -8.61 -10.41
C GLN A 35 3.80 -8.80 -10.00
N ASN A 36 3.28 -10.02 -10.09
CA ASN A 36 1.91 -10.34 -9.67
C ASN A 36 1.71 -10.15 -8.18
N VAL A 37 2.69 -10.51 -7.36
CA VAL A 37 2.64 -10.31 -5.91
C VAL A 37 2.60 -8.82 -5.57
N ALA A 38 3.40 -8.00 -6.25
CA ALA A 38 3.40 -6.55 -6.05
C ALA A 38 2.06 -5.91 -6.44
N LEU A 39 1.46 -6.34 -7.57
CA LEU A 39 0.14 -5.89 -8.01
C LEU A 39 -0.95 -6.31 -7.02
N LEU A 40 -0.91 -7.55 -6.54
CA LEU A 40 -1.87 -8.06 -5.56
C LEU A 40 -1.78 -7.30 -4.23
N ARG A 41 -0.57 -6.98 -3.78
CA ARG A 41 -0.36 -6.17 -2.57
C ARG A 41 -0.97 -4.78 -2.72
N GLY A 42 -0.77 -4.14 -3.87
CA GLY A 42 -1.34 -2.83 -4.16
C GLY A 42 -2.87 -2.85 -4.16
N LYS A 43 -3.48 -3.86 -4.77
CA LYS A 43 -4.94 -4.04 -4.78
C LYS A 43 -5.49 -4.31 -3.39
N ARG A 44 -4.81 -5.14 -2.60
CA ARG A 44 -5.19 -5.43 -1.21
C ARG A 44 -5.12 -4.18 -0.35
N ALA A 45 -4.03 -3.43 -0.47
CA ALA A 45 -3.83 -2.20 0.27
C ALA A 45 -4.94 -1.19 -0.01
N ASN A 46 -5.29 -1.01 -1.27
CA ASN A 46 -6.38 -0.12 -1.67
C ASN A 46 -7.73 -0.60 -1.12
N LYS A 47 -7.99 -1.88 -1.17
CA LYS A 47 -9.23 -2.46 -0.62
C LYS A 47 -9.35 -2.23 0.88
N VAL A 48 -8.25 -2.44 1.62
CA VAL A 48 -8.19 -2.18 3.08
C VAL A 48 -8.50 -0.71 3.37
N ALA A 49 -7.86 0.20 2.62
CA ALA A 49 -8.07 1.63 2.78
C ALA A 49 -9.54 2.02 2.55
N VAL A 50 -10.14 1.53 1.47
CA VAL A 50 -11.54 1.82 1.12
C VAL A 50 -12.48 1.30 2.20
N GLN A 51 -12.24 0.10 2.73
CA GLN A 51 -13.07 -0.47 3.79
C GLN A 51 -12.98 0.34 5.09
N ARG A 52 -11.79 0.82 5.44
CA ARG A 52 -11.58 1.63 6.65
C ARG A 52 -12.37 2.95 6.60
N PHE A 53 -12.48 3.53 5.42
CA PHE A 53 -13.16 4.83 5.25
C PHE A 53 -14.60 4.70 4.78
N ARG A 54 -15.20 3.53 4.84
CA ARG A 54 -16.59 3.30 4.39
C ARG A 54 -17.59 4.20 5.12
N ALA A 55 -17.50 4.29 6.45
CA ALA A 55 -18.37 5.15 7.25
C ALA A 55 -18.17 6.63 6.91
N ALA A 56 -16.90 7.05 6.74
CA ALA A 56 -16.58 8.42 6.36
C ALA A 56 -17.18 8.77 4.99
N LYS A 57 -17.09 7.86 4.04
CA LYS A 57 -17.67 8.04 2.69
C LYS A 57 -19.18 8.27 2.76
N ARG A 58 -19.86 7.51 3.60
CA ARG A 58 -21.31 7.65 3.81
C ARG A 58 -21.66 9.03 4.33
N TYR A 59 -20.94 9.53 5.33
CA TYR A 59 -21.15 10.88 5.87
C TYR A 59 -20.81 11.96 4.85
N MET A 60 -19.81 11.73 4.01
CA MET A 60 -19.45 12.63 2.91
C MET A 60 -20.62 12.76 1.91
N GLU A 61 -21.26 11.65 1.54
CA GLU A 61 -22.41 11.62 0.65
C GLU A 61 -23.62 12.32 1.27
N GLU A 62 -23.79 12.21 2.59
CA GLU A 62 -24.85 12.86 3.35
C GLU A 62 -24.56 14.33 3.64
N GLN A 63 -23.40 14.84 3.24
CA GLN A 63 -22.95 16.22 3.48
C GLN A 63 -22.84 16.55 4.97
N ASN A 64 -22.60 15.54 5.82
CA ASN A 64 -22.42 15.73 7.26
C ASN A 64 -20.94 15.93 7.57
N ARG A 65 -20.50 17.18 7.55
CA ARG A 65 -19.08 17.57 7.72
C ARG A 65 -18.49 17.07 9.05
N HIS A 66 -19.14 17.36 10.15
CA HIS A 66 -18.60 17.03 11.47
C HIS A 66 -18.40 15.52 11.63
N ALA A 67 -19.43 14.74 11.30
CA ALA A 67 -19.36 13.28 11.38
C ALA A 67 -18.33 12.72 10.40
N PHE A 68 -18.19 13.29 9.21
CA PHE A 68 -17.21 12.87 8.23
C PHE A 68 -15.79 13.00 8.76
N TYR A 69 -15.42 14.16 9.28
CA TYR A 69 -14.06 14.38 9.78
C TYR A 69 -13.78 13.59 11.04
N GLU A 70 -14.77 13.41 11.90
CA GLU A 70 -14.65 12.55 13.08
C GLU A 70 -14.38 11.10 12.69
N GLU A 71 -15.11 10.56 11.70
CA GLU A 71 -14.91 9.21 11.19
C GLU A 71 -13.57 9.06 10.45
N MET A 72 -13.13 10.09 9.73
CA MET A 72 -11.81 10.10 9.11
C MET A 72 -10.71 9.96 10.16
N LEU A 73 -10.78 10.72 11.24
CA LEU A 73 -9.81 10.64 12.34
C LEU A 73 -9.86 9.26 13.01
N ARG A 74 -11.05 8.75 13.27
CA ARG A 74 -11.23 7.43 13.88
C ARG A 74 -10.62 6.34 13.00
N ALA A 75 -10.84 6.40 11.70
CA ALA A 75 -10.29 5.43 10.74
C ALA A 75 -8.76 5.51 10.68
N LEU A 76 -8.21 6.71 10.62
CA LEU A 76 -6.76 6.91 10.54
C LEU A 76 -6.05 6.43 11.81
N TRP A 77 -6.51 6.84 12.97
CA TRP A 77 -5.93 6.40 14.24
C TRP A 77 -6.17 4.91 14.49
N GLY A 78 -7.35 4.40 14.15
CA GLY A 78 -7.69 2.99 14.27
C GLY A 78 -6.80 2.10 13.41
N TYR A 79 -6.50 2.54 12.19
CA TYR A 79 -5.58 1.82 11.31
C TYR A 79 -4.19 1.72 11.94
N MET A 80 -3.66 2.81 12.48
CA MET A 80 -2.34 2.81 13.12
C MET A 80 -2.34 1.97 14.38
N SER A 81 -3.40 2.04 15.18
CA SER A 81 -3.57 1.20 16.37
C SER A 81 -3.51 -0.29 16.03
N ASP A 82 -4.22 -0.71 14.99
CA ASP A 82 -4.24 -2.11 14.55
C ASP A 82 -2.89 -2.56 14.01
N LYS A 83 -2.22 -1.71 13.25
CA LYS A 83 -0.93 -2.07 12.63
C LYS A 83 0.21 -2.14 13.63
N PHE A 84 0.24 -1.24 14.60
CA PHE A 84 1.34 -1.16 15.57
C PHE A 84 1.02 -1.87 16.88
N ASN A 85 -0.21 -2.33 17.05
CA ASN A 85 -0.69 -2.97 18.28
C ASN A 85 -0.52 -2.05 19.49
N ILE A 86 -0.79 -0.76 19.29
CA ILE A 86 -0.76 0.28 20.34
C ILE A 86 -2.19 0.80 20.53
N PRO A 87 -2.71 0.90 21.76
CA PRO A 87 -4.04 1.47 21.98
C PRO A 87 -4.16 2.89 21.44
N VAL A 88 -5.31 3.24 20.89
CA VAL A 88 -5.55 4.57 20.30
C VAL A 88 -5.23 5.70 21.28
N ALA A 89 -5.57 5.51 22.56
CA ALA A 89 -5.32 6.49 23.62
C ALA A 89 -3.83 6.81 23.80
N ASN A 90 -2.96 5.89 23.45
CA ASN A 90 -1.50 6.04 23.58
C ASN A 90 -0.82 6.51 22.28
N LEU A 91 -1.59 6.64 21.18
CA LEU A 91 -1.04 7.08 19.90
C LEU A 91 -0.88 8.60 19.87
N THR A 92 0.29 9.04 19.42
CA THR A 92 0.59 10.45 19.13
C THR A 92 1.16 10.54 17.74
N LYS A 93 1.18 11.74 17.17
CA LYS A 93 1.80 11.98 15.85
C LYS A 93 3.28 11.55 15.85
N GLU A 94 3.98 11.78 16.96
CA GLU A 94 5.39 11.41 17.11
C GLU A 94 5.57 9.89 17.14
N ASN A 95 4.78 9.17 17.92
CA ASN A 95 4.82 7.71 18.00
C ASN A 95 4.56 7.08 16.64
N VAL A 96 3.58 7.60 15.92
CA VAL A 96 3.23 7.11 14.59
C VAL A 96 4.39 7.31 13.62
N ARG A 97 5.04 8.47 13.64
CA ARG A 97 6.22 8.72 12.80
C ARG A 97 7.34 7.74 13.08
N GLU A 98 7.64 7.51 14.34
CA GLU A 98 8.71 6.59 14.76
C GLU A 98 8.39 5.16 14.30
N GLU A 99 7.18 4.69 14.53
CA GLU A 99 6.76 3.34 14.14
C GLU A 99 6.75 3.16 12.63
N LEU A 100 6.29 4.16 11.89
CA LEU A 100 6.33 4.12 10.43
C LEU A 100 7.76 4.07 9.91
N HIS A 101 8.65 4.84 10.51
CA HIS A 101 10.07 4.84 10.14
C HIS A 101 10.72 3.47 10.39
N LYS A 102 10.45 2.86 11.54
CA LYS A 102 10.94 1.52 11.88
C LYS A 102 10.46 0.46 10.89
N ARG A 103 9.28 0.65 10.30
CA ARG A 103 8.68 -0.30 9.37
C ARG A 103 9.02 -0.02 7.91
N GLY A 104 9.88 0.94 7.65
CA GLY A 104 10.39 1.23 6.31
C GLY A 104 9.55 2.22 5.51
N VAL A 105 8.62 2.92 6.14
CA VAL A 105 7.84 3.98 5.49
C VAL A 105 8.70 5.25 5.44
N SER A 106 8.71 5.92 4.29
CA SER A 106 9.49 7.15 4.11
C SER A 106 8.97 8.28 4.99
N SER A 107 9.86 9.21 5.36
CA SER A 107 9.48 10.37 6.16
C SER A 107 8.48 11.27 5.44
N GLU A 108 8.52 11.32 4.12
CA GLU A 108 7.58 12.06 3.29
C GLU A 108 6.15 11.54 3.48
N GLU A 109 5.95 10.23 3.42
CA GLU A 109 4.65 9.62 3.63
C GLU A 109 4.16 9.78 5.08
N SER A 110 5.06 9.69 6.05
CA SER A 110 4.75 9.96 7.45
C SER A 110 4.25 11.39 7.65
N GLN A 111 4.90 12.35 7.03
CA GLN A 111 4.51 13.76 7.10
C GLN A 111 3.13 13.99 6.45
N ARG A 112 2.87 13.33 5.32
CA ARG A 112 1.57 13.40 4.65
C ARG A 112 0.46 12.85 5.55
N PHE A 113 0.72 11.74 6.22
CA PHE A 113 -0.23 11.16 7.15
C PHE A 113 -0.56 12.12 8.30
N THR A 114 0.47 12.67 8.95
CA THR A 114 0.26 13.61 10.05
C THR A 114 -0.40 14.92 9.60
N ALA A 115 -0.12 15.35 8.37
CA ALA A 115 -0.77 16.54 7.77
C ALA A 115 -2.27 16.30 7.57
N ILE A 116 -2.66 15.11 7.12
CA ILE A 116 -4.07 14.74 6.97
C ILE A 116 -4.78 14.70 8.32
N ILE A 117 -4.14 14.14 9.34
CA ILE A 117 -4.66 14.13 10.71
C ILE A 117 -4.93 15.58 11.18
N THR A 118 -3.98 16.47 10.97
CA THR A 118 -4.11 17.88 11.35
C THR A 118 -5.26 18.56 10.59
N LYS A 119 -5.36 18.32 9.29
CA LYS A 119 -6.45 18.85 8.45
C LYS A 119 -7.81 18.39 8.95
N CYS A 120 -7.97 17.12 9.28
CA CYS A 120 -9.23 16.56 9.78
C CYS A 120 -9.59 17.15 11.14
N ASP A 121 -8.61 17.31 12.01
CA ASP A 121 -8.82 17.87 13.34
C ASP A 121 -9.29 19.32 13.28
N GLU A 122 -8.63 20.15 12.46
CA GLU A 122 -9.02 21.55 12.25
C GLU A 122 -10.36 21.69 11.52
N ALA A 123 -10.61 20.81 10.54
CA ALA A 123 -11.79 20.88 9.69
C ALA A 123 -13.10 20.56 10.41
N GLN A 124 -13.06 19.85 11.52
CA GLN A 124 -14.25 19.56 12.33
C GLN A 124 -14.98 20.84 12.75
N TYR A 125 -14.22 21.89 12.97
CA TYR A 125 -14.72 23.16 13.52
C TYR A 125 -14.82 24.28 12.49
N SER A 126 -14.50 24.01 11.21
CA SER A 126 -14.49 25.03 10.15
C SER A 126 -15.64 24.84 9.16
N PRO A 127 -16.53 25.83 8.99
CA PRO A 127 -17.64 25.75 7.99
C PRO A 127 -17.14 25.62 6.55
N ALA A 128 -15.98 26.18 6.22
CA ALA A 128 -15.41 26.14 4.88
C ALA A 128 -14.92 24.73 4.48
N ALA A 129 -14.77 23.83 5.44
CA ALA A 129 -14.25 22.48 5.20
C ALA A 129 -15.24 21.57 4.46
N SER A 130 -16.52 21.94 4.37
CA SER A 130 -17.53 21.16 3.64
C SER A 130 -17.16 20.95 2.17
N ALA A 131 -16.53 21.94 1.53
CA ALA A 131 -16.12 21.87 0.13
C ALA A 131 -14.90 20.94 -0.08
N ARG A 132 -14.18 20.61 0.98
CA ARG A 132 -12.93 19.83 0.90
C ARG A 132 -13.09 18.36 1.31
N MET A 133 -14.29 17.91 1.68
CA MET A 133 -14.50 16.54 2.13
C MET A 133 -14.04 15.49 1.11
N THR A 134 -14.39 15.67 -0.15
CA THR A 134 -14.01 14.75 -1.23
C THR A 134 -12.49 14.68 -1.39
N GLU A 135 -11.82 15.82 -1.34
CA GLU A 135 -10.37 15.92 -1.44
C GLU A 135 -9.69 15.22 -0.27
N VAL A 136 -10.13 15.49 0.95
CA VAL A 136 -9.57 14.88 2.17
C VAL A 136 -9.81 13.37 2.19
N TYR A 137 -10.98 12.92 1.76
CA TYR A 137 -11.30 11.50 1.62
C TYR A 137 -10.32 10.81 0.67
N GLY A 138 -10.11 11.40 -0.52
CA GLY A 138 -9.17 10.87 -1.51
C GLY A 138 -7.74 10.82 -0.99
N GLU A 139 -7.29 11.86 -0.31
CA GLU A 139 -5.95 11.88 0.30
C GLU A 139 -5.80 10.82 1.38
N GLY A 140 -6.81 10.63 2.22
CA GLY A 140 -6.81 9.62 3.28
C GLY A 140 -6.72 8.20 2.73
N VAL A 141 -7.54 7.89 1.73
CA VAL A 141 -7.52 6.57 1.07
C VAL A 141 -6.15 6.34 0.42
N ASP A 142 -5.61 7.34 -0.26
CA ASP A 142 -4.31 7.24 -0.94
C ASP A 142 -3.18 7.00 0.05
N ILE A 143 -3.11 7.76 1.14
CA ILE A 143 -2.01 7.61 2.12
C ILE A 143 -2.07 6.26 2.84
N ILE A 144 -3.25 5.79 3.24
CA ILE A 144 -3.39 4.49 3.89
C ILE A 144 -3.03 3.37 2.91
N SER A 145 -3.45 3.48 1.64
CA SER A 145 -3.09 2.52 0.60
C SER A 145 -1.57 2.45 0.41
N ARG A 146 -0.90 3.59 0.33
CA ARG A 146 0.56 3.65 0.19
C ARG A 146 1.29 3.08 1.39
N ILE A 147 0.87 3.44 2.60
CA ILE A 147 1.46 2.94 3.83
C ILE A 147 1.29 1.43 3.92
N GLU A 148 0.09 0.91 3.63
CA GLU A 148 -0.18 -0.54 3.65
C GLU A 148 0.72 -1.29 2.67
N ALA A 149 0.97 -0.71 1.49
CA ALA A 149 1.85 -1.30 0.49
C ALA A 149 3.33 -1.26 0.91
N MET A 150 3.74 -0.23 1.66
CA MET A 150 5.13 -0.01 2.09
C MET A 150 5.50 -0.77 3.36
N ILE A 151 4.54 -0.99 4.26
CA ILE A 151 4.81 -1.67 5.53
C ILE A 151 5.27 -3.10 5.24
N LYS A 152 6.49 -3.40 5.67
CA LYS A 152 7.04 -4.74 5.58
C LYS A 152 6.50 -5.57 6.75
N ARG A 153 6.01 -6.74 6.42
CA ARG A 153 5.55 -7.71 7.42
C ARG A 153 6.71 -8.44 8.05
#